data_6eaa292af467b05502f82df1f4655bc1
#
_entry.id   6eaa292af467b05502f82df1f4655bc1
#
_cell.length_a   1.000
_cell.length_b   1.000
_cell.length_c   1.000
_cell.angle_alpha   90.00
_cell.angle_beta   90.00
_cell.angle_gamma   90.00
#
_symmetry.space_group_name_H-M   'P 1'
#
loop_
_entity.id
_entity.type
_entity.pdbx_description
1 polymer ?
#
loop_
_entity_poly.entity_id
_entity_poly.type
_entity_poly.pdbx_seq_one_letter_code
_entity_poly.pdbx_strand_id
1 'polypeptide(L)'
;MAEIRLQHLAHSYSKTPSGPEDYAIREMDHIWEQGGAYALLGPSGCGKSTLLNIISGLLSPSQGHVLFDGKAVNDLTPEKRNIAQVFQFPVVYDTMTVFDNLAFPLRNQGLAEAKVHSKVQEIAEVLDLQNLLSKKARNLTADEKQKVSMGRGLVRDDVSAILFDEPLTVIDPYLKWKLRRKLKQIHEQFNITMVYVTHDQLEASTFADKIAVMYGGQIVQFGTPRELFERPSHTFVGYFIGSPGMNLIEVQPQPGGVGFNSTHLPLSDGLQRHIEHGQWKNLKVGIRPEFIHVWDEPFDDAMQARVVHVEDLGTYKIMTLDLDGAPLKVRLAEDKPVPQGTAYISFPAQWLMVYADEFLLDATDSEVQP
;
A
#
# COMPACT_ATOMS: atom_id res chain seq x y z
N MET A 1 -17.50 10.86 12.06
CA MET A 1 -16.48 9.97 11.47
C MET A 1 -17.05 8.57 11.47
N ALA A 2 -16.76 7.76 10.47
CA ALA A 2 -17.43 6.48 10.29
C ALA A 2 -16.44 5.32 10.13
N GLU A 3 -16.83 4.12 10.62
CA GLU A 3 -16.31 2.84 10.12
C GLU A 3 -16.77 2.68 8.68
N ILE A 4 -15.87 2.27 7.79
CA ILE A 4 -16.21 1.96 6.39
C ILE A 4 -16.09 0.46 6.21
N ARG A 5 -17.20 -0.20 5.84
CA ARG A 5 -17.24 -1.63 5.56
C ARG A 5 -17.66 -1.89 4.13
N LEU A 6 -16.91 -2.73 3.46
CA LEU A 6 -17.26 -3.33 2.18
C LEU A 6 -17.84 -4.71 2.46
N GLN A 7 -19.01 -5.00 1.89
CA GLN A 7 -19.70 -6.27 2.09
C GLN A 7 -20.04 -6.89 0.73
N HIS A 8 -19.40 -8.01 0.40
CA HIS A 8 -19.53 -8.71 -0.89
C HIS A 8 -19.41 -7.76 -2.09
N LEU A 9 -18.52 -6.77 -1.97
CA LEU A 9 -18.41 -5.68 -2.93
C LEU A 9 -17.72 -6.16 -4.19
N ALA A 10 -18.38 -5.99 -5.35
CA ALA A 10 -17.78 -6.23 -6.65
C ALA A 10 -18.21 -5.17 -7.67
N HIS A 11 -17.35 -4.91 -8.65
CA HIS A 11 -17.67 -3.99 -9.73
C HIS A 11 -17.02 -4.40 -11.05
N SER A 12 -17.85 -4.46 -12.09
CA SER A 12 -17.43 -4.57 -13.48
C SER A 12 -18.00 -3.40 -14.27
N TYR A 13 -17.20 -2.84 -15.18
CA TYR A 13 -17.67 -1.87 -16.17
C TYR A 13 -18.40 -2.53 -17.33
N SER A 14 -18.25 -3.86 -17.49
CA SER A 14 -19.04 -4.64 -18.43
C SER A 14 -20.45 -4.90 -17.89
N LYS A 15 -21.45 -4.77 -18.73
CA LYS A 15 -22.85 -5.12 -18.36
C LYS A 15 -23.05 -6.64 -18.23
N THR A 16 -22.22 -7.44 -18.90
CA THR A 16 -22.27 -8.91 -18.92
C THR A 16 -20.85 -9.44 -18.72
N PRO A 17 -20.31 -9.41 -17.48
CA PRO A 17 -18.99 -9.97 -17.23
C PRO A 17 -19.00 -11.48 -17.49
N SER A 18 -17.98 -11.99 -18.19
CA SER A 18 -17.84 -13.39 -18.57
C SER A 18 -16.83 -14.13 -17.71
N GLY A 19 -15.90 -13.42 -17.07
CA GLY A 19 -14.87 -13.99 -16.22
C GLY A 19 -14.34 -13.00 -15.15
N PRO A 20 -13.47 -13.48 -14.26
CA PRO A 20 -12.86 -12.64 -13.21
C PRO A 20 -12.08 -11.43 -13.75
N GLU A 21 -11.56 -11.54 -14.98
CA GLU A 21 -10.80 -10.48 -15.65
C GLU A 21 -11.66 -9.27 -16.05
N ASP A 22 -12.97 -9.44 -16.16
CA ASP A 22 -13.91 -8.35 -16.47
C ASP A 22 -14.22 -7.48 -15.27
N TYR A 23 -13.77 -7.89 -14.07
CA TYR A 23 -14.02 -7.16 -12.84
C TYR A 23 -12.85 -6.23 -12.49
N ALA A 24 -13.14 -4.93 -12.44
CA ALA A 24 -12.22 -3.94 -11.89
C ALA A 24 -12.07 -4.10 -10.36
N ILE A 25 -13.13 -4.52 -9.69
CA ILE A 25 -13.16 -4.94 -8.29
C ILE A 25 -13.81 -6.31 -8.24
N ARG A 26 -13.03 -7.34 -7.87
CA ARG A 26 -13.54 -8.68 -7.59
C ARG A 26 -14.20 -8.69 -6.23
N GLU A 27 -15.11 -9.62 -6.01
CA GLU A 27 -15.82 -9.74 -4.75
C GLU A 27 -14.86 -9.74 -3.56
N MET A 28 -15.12 -8.81 -2.63
CA MET A 28 -14.31 -8.68 -1.42
C MET A 28 -15.14 -8.17 -0.25
N ASP A 29 -14.71 -8.56 0.94
CA ASP A 29 -15.11 -8.02 2.23
C ASP A 29 -13.92 -7.30 2.86
N HIS A 30 -14.14 -6.10 3.41
CA HIS A 30 -13.08 -5.35 4.08
C HIS A 30 -13.65 -4.32 5.07
N ILE A 31 -12.87 -4.01 6.10
CA ILE A 31 -13.25 -3.02 7.12
C ILE A 31 -12.09 -2.05 7.35
N TRP A 32 -12.39 -0.77 7.25
CA TRP A 32 -11.59 0.31 7.81
C TRP A 32 -12.25 0.83 9.06
N GLU A 33 -11.61 0.63 10.19
CA GLU A 33 -12.12 1.07 11.50
C GLU A 33 -12.19 2.61 11.57
N GLN A 34 -13.10 3.13 12.37
CA GLN A 34 -13.25 4.56 12.57
C GLN A 34 -11.96 5.17 13.13
N GLY A 35 -11.56 6.33 12.61
CA GLY A 35 -10.44 7.12 13.12
C GLY A 35 -9.06 6.59 12.74
N GLY A 36 -8.94 5.57 11.88
CA GLY A 36 -7.66 5.05 11.41
C GLY A 36 -7.10 5.80 10.20
N ALA A 37 -5.78 5.80 10.06
CA ALA A 37 -5.09 6.20 8.85
C ALA A 37 -4.75 4.97 8.01
N TYR A 38 -5.32 4.87 6.84
CA TYR A 38 -5.16 3.73 5.95
C TYR A 38 -4.53 4.14 4.62
N ALA A 39 -3.70 3.27 4.06
CA ALA A 39 -3.30 3.39 2.67
C ALA A 39 -3.90 2.26 1.82
N LEU A 40 -4.27 2.59 0.60
CA LEU A 40 -4.60 1.63 -0.45
C LEU A 40 -3.47 1.65 -1.47
N LEU A 41 -2.66 0.62 -1.48
CA LEU A 41 -1.42 0.52 -2.23
C LEU A 41 -1.52 -0.57 -3.29
N GLY A 42 -0.97 -0.36 -4.48
CA GLY A 42 -0.93 -1.36 -5.55
C GLY A 42 -0.54 -0.77 -6.88
N PRO A 43 -0.32 -1.60 -7.91
CA PRO A 43 0.08 -1.16 -9.24
C PRO A 43 -1.01 -0.37 -9.92
N SER A 44 -0.65 0.37 -10.98
CA SER A 44 -1.63 1.06 -11.82
C SER A 44 -2.62 0.07 -12.43
N GLY A 45 -3.90 0.43 -12.47
CA GLY A 45 -4.96 -0.40 -13.06
C GLY A 45 -5.50 -1.52 -12.16
N CYS A 46 -5.02 -1.70 -10.91
CA CYS A 46 -5.54 -2.75 -10.01
C CYS A 46 -6.90 -2.42 -9.35
N GLY A 47 -7.53 -1.27 -9.66
CA GLY A 47 -8.87 -0.92 -9.19
C GLY A 47 -8.93 0.11 -8.05
N LYS A 48 -7.81 0.68 -7.58
CA LYS A 48 -7.77 1.63 -6.42
C LYS A 48 -8.74 2.81 -6.56
N SER A 49 -8.64 3.57 -7.66
CA SER A 49 -9.52 4.71 -7.91
C SER A 49 -10.97 4.29 -8.13
N THR A 50 -11.20 3.11 -8.73
CA THR A 50 -12.55 2.53 -8.84
C THR A 50 -13.15 2.29 -7.46
N LEU A 51 -12.41 1.65 -6.56
CA LEU A 51 -12.84 1.40 -5.19
C LEU A 51 -13.11 2.71 -4.44
N LEU A 52 -12.21 3.70 -4.58
CA LEU A 52 -12.38 5.01 -3.96
C LEU A 52 -13.66 5.73 -4.44
N ASN A 53 -13.94 5.67 -5.76
CA ASN A 53 -15.13 6.25 -6.35
C ASN A 53 -16.41 5.53 -5.90
N ILE A 54 -16.36 4.22 -5.65
CA ILE A 54 -17.48 3.47 -5.07
C ILE A 54 -17.73 3.91 -3.62
N ILE A 55 -16.70 4.04 -2.80
CA ILE A 55 -16.82 4.48 -1.40
C ILE A 55 -17.38 5.89 -1.34
N SER A 56 -16.91 6.80 -2.20
CA SER A 56 -17.38 8.18 -2.22
C SER A 56 -18.81 8.36 -2.80
N GLY A 57 -19.32 7.35 -3.53
CA GLY A 57 -20.62 7.42 -4.18
C GLY A 57 -20.61 8.07 -5.57
N LEU A 58 -19.43 8.32 -6.13
CA LEU A 58 -19.27 8.74 -7.53
C LEU A 58 -19.53 7.60 -8.51
N LEU A 59 -19.41 6.36 -8.04
CA LEU A 59 -19.66 5.15 -8.80
C LEU A 59 -20.50 4.19 -7.95
N SER A 60 -21.54 3.60 -8.55
CA SER A 60 -22.32 2.55 -7.90
C SER A 60 -21.67 1.20 -8.15
N PRO A 61 -21.48 0.34 -7.15
CA PRO A 61 -20.95 -1.00 -7.36
C PRO A 61 -21.92 -1.85 -8.15
N SER A 62 -21.41 -2.86 -8.87
CA SER A 62 -22.26 -3.83 -9.57
C SER A 62 -22.93 -4.81 -8.61
N GLN A 63 -22.26 -5.12 -7.49
CA GLN A 63 -22.72 -6.06 -6.46
C GLN A 63 -22.26 -5.59 -5.08
N GLY A 64 -22.96 -6.05 -4.04
CA GLY A 64 -22.61 -5.82 -2.66
C GLY A 64 -22.90 -4.40 -2.15
N HIS A 65 -22.39 -4.12 -0.98
CA HIS A 65 -22.72 -2.91 -0.26
C HIS A 65 -21.48 -2.21 0.31
N VAL A 66 -21.55 -0.86 0.34
CA VAL A 66 -20.71 -0.02 1.19
C VAL A 66 -21.55 0.39 2.39
N LEU A 67 -21.01 0.16 3.60
CA LEU A 67 -21.67 0.55 4.83
C LEU A 67 -20.82 1.58 5.57
N PHE A 68 -21.48 2.60 6.13
CA PHE A 68 -20.90 3.54 7.10
C PHE A 68 -21.58 3.32 8.44
N ASP A 69 -20.79 2.98 9.47
CA ASP A 69 -21.31 2.63 10.82
C ASP A 69 -22.45 1.60 10.74
N GLY A 70 -22.26 0.56 9.91
CA GLY A 70 -23.22 -0.51 9.70
C GLY A 70 -24.46 -0.16 8.86
N LYS A 71 -24.56 1.08 8.33
CA LYS A 71 -25.68 1.50 7.48
C LYS A 71 -25.26 1.53 6.02
N ALA A 72 -25.99 0.84 5.14
CA ALA A 72 -25.74 0.86 3.71
C ALA A 72 -25.91 2.28 3.14
N VAL A 73 -24.91 2.70 2.33
CA VAL A 73 -24.87 4.04 1.75
C VAL A 73 -24.93 4.03 0.22
N ASN A 74 -25.20 2.87 -0.41
CA ASN A 74 -25.20 2.74 -1.87
C ASN A 74 -26.13 3.74 -2.57
N ASP A 75 -27.33 3.96 -2.00
CA ASP A 75 -28.35 4.86 -2.56
C ASP A 75 -28.15 6.35 -2.18
N LEU A 76 -27.11 6.64 -1.38
CA LEU A 76 -26.80 8.01 -0.98
C LEU A 76 -25.88 8.67 -2.00
N THR A 77 -26.21 9.92 -2.36
CA THR A 77 -25.30 10.76 -3.17
C THR A 77 -24.03 11.11 -2.39
N PRO A 78 -22.93 11.49 -3.06
CA PRO A 78 -21.66 11.86 -2.40
C PRO A 78 -21.85 12.89 -1.27
N GLU A 79 -22.69 13.90 -1.47
CA GLU A 79 -22.97 14.93 -0.47
C GLU A 79 -23.62 14.35 0.80
N LYS A 80 -24.53 13.37 0.63
CA LYS A 80 -25.21 12.72 1.75
C LYS A 80 -24.35 11.71 2.46
N ARG A 81 -23.30 11.16 1.80
CA ARG A 81 -22.28 10.33 2.45
C ARG A 81 -21.35 11.14 3.34
N ASN A 82 -21.35 12.46 3.18
CA ASN A 82 -20.54 13.41 3.95
C ASN A 82 -19.03 13.07 3.92
N ILE A 83 -18.52 12.77 2.73
CA ILE A 83 -17.10 12.48 2.48
C ILE A 83 -16.41 13.71 1.89
N ALA A 84 -15.14 13.92 2.24
CA ALA A 84 -14.23 14.78 1.49
C ALA A 84 -13.34 13.92 0.60
N GLN A 85 -13.33 14.22 -0.71
CA GLN A 85 -12.42 13.56 -1.66
C GLN A 85 -11.44 14.57 -2.23
N VAL A 86 -10.15 14.22 -2.16
CA VAL A 86 -9.03 14.95 -2.75
C VAL A 86 -8.56 14.16 -3.96
N PHE A 87 -8.64 14.77 -5.15
CA PHE A 87 -8.30 14.12 -6.39
C PHE A 87 -6.81 14.28 -6.74
N GLN A 88 -6.31 13.44 -7.61
CA GLN A 88 -4.95 13.48 -8.14
C GLN A 88 -4.61 14.83 -8.76
N PHE A 89 -5.56 15.42 -9.51
CA PHE A 89 -5.43 16.77 -10.05
C PHE A 89 -6.16 17.77 -9.15
N PRO A 90 -5.59 18.96 -8.92
CA PRO A 90 -6.16 19.93 -8.01
C PRO A 90 -7.54 20.44 -8.49
N VAL A 91 -8.53 20.35 -7.62
CA VAL A 91 -9.87 20.90 -7.86
C VAL A 91 -10.03 22.18 -7.05
N VAL A 92 -9.92 23.33 -7.73
CA VAL A 92 -10.05 24.67 -7.13
C VAL A 92 -10.95 25.57 -7.97
N TYR A 93 -11.54 26.57 -7.34
CA TYR A 93 -12.26 27.64 -8.05
C TYR A 93 -11.28 28.73 -8.42
N ASP A 94 -10.86 28.80 -9.68
CA ASP A 94 -9.81 29.70 -10.18
C ASP A 94 -10.12 31.19 -10.00
N THR A 95 -11.39 31.57 -9.99
CA THR A 95 -11.86 32.96 -9.80
C THR A 95 -11.86 33.42 -8.34
N MET A 96 -11.87 32.48 -7.40
CA MET A 96 -11.87 32.74 -5.96
C MET A 96 -10.45 32.92 -5.43
N THR A 97 -10.33 33.60 -4.29
CA THR A 97 -9.09 33.63 -3.51
C THR A 97 -8.79 32.28 -2.87
N VAL A 98 -7.57 32.09 -2.37
CA VAL A 98 -7.24 30.90 -1.55
C VAL A 98 -8.14 30.85 -0.33
N PHE A 99 -8.34 32.00 0.36
CA PHE A 99 -9.24 32.09 1.49
C PHE A 99 -10.66 31.63 1.12
N ASP A 100 -11.23 32.13 0.04
CA ASP A 100 -12.61 31.78 -0.36
C ASP A 100 -12.72 30.33 -0.81
N ASN A 101 -11.70 29.75 -1.44
CA ASN A 101 -11.67 28.32 -1.74
C ASN A 101 -11.74 27.46 -0.49
N LEU A 102 -10.98 27.80 0.55
CA LEU A 102 -10.99 27.11 1.83
C LEU A 102 -12.27 27.35 2.61
N ALA A 103 -12.81 28.58 2.56
CA ALA A 103 -14.03 28.96 3.24
C ALA A 103 -15.31 28.36 2.61
N PHE A 104 -15.27 28.06 1.31
CA PHE A 104 -16.44 27.62 0.54
C PHE A 104 -17.20 26.44 1.17
N PRO A 105 -16.55 25.32 1.55
CA PRO A 105 -17.26 24.21 2.18
C PRO A 105 -17.94 24.59 3.49
N LEU A 106 -17.29 25.41 4.31
CA LEU A 106 -17.79 25.84 5.62
C LEU A 106 -18.99 26.80 5.49
N ARG A 107 -18.92 27.72 4.51
CA ARG A 107 -20.06 28.64 4.22
C ARG A 107 -21.26 27.87 3.70
N ASN A 108 -21.07 26.84 2.88
CA ASN A 108 -22.13 25.95 2.41
C ASN A 108 -22.83 25.19 3.56
N GLN A 109 -22.10 24.93 4.66
CA GLN A 109 -22.65 24.36 5.89
C GLN A 109 -23.36 25.39 6.78
N GLY A 110 -23.34 26.68 6.41
CA GLY A 110 -23.96 27.75 7.18
C GLY A 110 -23.20 28.15 8.44
N LEU A 111 -21.88 27.87 8.52
CA LEU A 111 -21.07 28.29 9.67
C LEU A 111 -20.97 29.82 9.73
N ALA A 112 -20.96 30.36 10.97
CA ALA A 112 -20.71 31.78 11.19
C ALA A 112 -19.31 32.20 10.69
N GLU A 113 -19.21 33.39 10.08
CA GLU A 113 -17.96 33.88 9.46
C GLU A 113 -16.74 33.90 10.43
N ALA A 114 -16.96 34.20 11.70
CA ALA A 114 -15.92 34.17 12.72
C ALA A 114 -15.29 32.75 12.85
N LYS A 115 -16.12 31.69 12.82
CA LYS A 115 -15.71 30.31 12.87
C LYS A 115 -15.05 29.89 11.54
N VAL A 116 -15.61 30.34 10.40
CA VAL A 116 -15.00 30.13 9.08
C VAL A 116 -13.59 30.70 9.05
N HIS A 117 -13.41 31.93 9.49
CA HIS A 117 -12.12 32.60 9.51
C HIS A 117 -11.09 31.85 10.35
N SER A 118 -11.47 31.43 11.56
CA SER A 118 -10.59 30.66 12.45
C SER A 118 -10.13 29.35 11.82
N LYS A 119 -11.06 28.56 11.25
CA LYS A 119 -10.73 27.27 10.62
C LYS A 119 -9.88 27.43 9.35
N VAL A 120 -10.17 28.45 8.54
CA VAL A 120 -9.36 28.74 7.35
C VAL A 120 -7.94 29.11 7.73
N GLN A 121 -7.75 29.92 8.79
CA GLN A 121 -6.40 30.27 9.27
C GLN A 121 -5.63 29.04 9.78
N GLU A 122 -6.29 28.18 10.57
CA GLU A 122 -5.71 26.94 11.07
C GLU A 122 -5.21 26.04 9.93
N ILE A 123 -6.04 25.77 8.94
CA ILE A 123 -5.67 24.91 7.80
C ILE A 123 -4.65 25.60 6.89
N ALA A 124 -4.73 26.91 6.72
CA ALA A 124 -3.73 27.66 5.95
C ALA A 124 -2.35 27.58 6.63
N GLU A 125 -2.27 27.63 7.95
CA GLU A 125 -1.02 27.45 8.68
C GLU A 125 -0.45 26.05 8.49
N VAL A 126 -1.29 25.04 8.62
CA VAL A 126 -0.86 23.64 8.42
C VAL A 126 -0.31 23.41 7.02
N LEU A 127 -0.91 23.99 5.98
CA LEU A 127 -0.54 23.76 4.58
C LEU A 127 0.49 24.81 4.04
N ASP A 128 0.99 25.72 4.88
CA ASP A 128 1.88 26.84 4.47
C ASP A 128 1.22 27.72 3.38
N LEU A 129 -0.05 28.09 3.57
CA LEU A 129 -0.84 28.91 2.64
C LEU A 129 -1.14 30.33 3.17
N GLN A 130 -0.66 30.70 4.38
CA GLN A 130 -1.03 31.98 5.04
C GLN A 130 -0.75 33.19 4.16
N ASN A 131 0.42 33.20 3.51
CA ASN A 131 0.87 34.32 2.65
C ASN A 131 0.15 34.37 1.30
N LEU A 132 -0.67 33.35 1.01
CA LEU A 132 -1.37 33.19 -0.26
C LEU A 132 -2.87 33.42 -0.13
N LEU A 133 -3.41 33.63 1.07
CA LEU A 133 -4.85 33.69 1.33
C LEU A 133 -5.60 34.70 0.47
N SER A 134 -5.02 35.86 0.18
CA SER A 134 -5.61 36.90 -0.67
C SER A 134 -5.40 36.69 -2.17
N LYS A 135 -4.54 35.73 -2.57
CA LYS A 135 -4.20 35.48 -3.96
C LYS A 135 -5.31 34.67 -4.64
N LYS A 136 -5.67 35.00 -5.88
CA LYS A 136 -6.62 34.20 -6.67
C LYS A 136 -6.01 32.88 -7.09
N ALA A 137 -6.81 31.80 -7.02
CA ALA A 137 -6.33 30.43 -7.30
C ALA A 137 -5.78 30.26 -8.74
N ARG A 138 -6.27 31.00 -9.72
CA ARG A 138 -5.72 31.00 -11.10
C ARG A 138 -4.24 31.39 -11.17
N ASN A 139 -3.74 32.15 -10.21
CA ASN A 139 -2.38 32.67 -10.19
C ASN A 139 -1.43 31.80 -9.34
N LEU A 140 -1.88 30.64 -8.88
CA LEU A 140 -1.12 29.68 -8.08
C LEU A 140 -0.35 28.71 -8.98
N THR A 141 0.77 28.20 -8.47
CA THR A 141 1.46 27.04 -9.06
C THR A 141 0.62 25.76 -8.90
N ALA A 142 0.96 24.70 -9.62
CA ALA A 142 0.27 23.41 -9.50
C ALA A 142 0.33 22.83 -8.08
N ASP A 143 1.50 22.96 -7.42
CA ASP A 143 1.72 22.58 -6.03
C ASP A 143 0.83 23.38 -5.06
N GLU A 144 0.81 24.73 -5.20
CA GLU A 144 -0.05 25.59 -4.39
C GLU A 144 -1.55 25.26 -4.59
N LYS A 145 -1.97 25.00 -5.84
CA LYS A 145 -3.35 24.56 -6.14
C LYS A 145 -3.68 23.22 -5.45
N GLN A 146 -2.74 22.27 -5.45
CA GLN A 146 -2.95 20.98 -4.80
C GLN A 146 -3.11 21.13 -3.29
N LYS A 147 -2.30 22.00 -2.65
CA LYS A 147 -2.45 22.33 -1.23
C LYS A 147 -3.82 22.95 -0.94
N VAL A 148 -4.30 23.85 -1.79
CA VAL A 148 -5.65 24.44 -1.65
C VAL A 148 -6.72 23.38 -1.82
N SER A 149 -6.60 22.48 -2.80
CA SER A 149 -7.52 21.37 -3.02
C SER A 149 -7.60 20.44 -1.79
N MET A 150 -6.44 20.10 -1.20
CA MET A 150 -6.37 19.34 0.05
C MET A 150 -7.02 20.10 1.21
N GLY A 151 -6.72 21.40 1.35
CA GLY A 151 -7.26 22.25 2.39
C GLY A 151 -8.79 22.35 2.37
N ARG A 152 -9.41 22.33 1.20
CA ARG A 152 -10.87 22.29 1.06
C ARG A 152 -11.52 21.05 1.66
N GLY A 153 -10.82 19.91 1.64
CA GLY A 153 -11.26 18.69 2.34
C GLY A 153 -11.00 18.75 3.84
N LEU A 154 -9.79 19.17 4.21
CA LEU A 154 -9.28 19.16 5.59
C LEU A 154 -9.93 20.21 6.50
N VAL A 155 -10.47 21.31 5.93
CA VAL A 155 -11.11 22.38 6.70
C VAL A 155 -12.41 21.92 7.38
N ARG A 156 -12.98 20.80 6.93
CA ARG A 156 -14.21 20.19 7.44
C ARG A 156 -13.89 19.20 8.56
N ASP A 157 -14.47 19.40 9.73
CA ASP A 157 -14.33 18.52 10.89
C ASP A 157 -15.52 17.56 11.10
N ASP A 158 -16.57 17.71 10.28
CA ASP A 158 -17.80 16.93 10.35
C ASP A 158 -17.84 15.73 9.38
N VAL A 159 -16.79 15.53 8.58
CA VAL A 159 -16.76 14.49 7.55
C VAL A 159 -16.77 13.07 8.12
N SER A 160 -17.43 12.15 7.41
CA SER A 160 -17.38 10.71 7.71
C SER A 160 -15.99 10.13 7.48
N ALA A 161 -15.36 10.52 6.38
CA ALA A 161 -13.98 10.17 6.05
C ALA A 161 -13.38 11.16 5.05
N ILE A 162 -12.05 11.18 4.96
CA ILE A 162 -11.31 11.87 3.89
C ILE A 162 -10.63 10.84 3.00
N LEU A 163 -10.89 10.93 1.70
CA LEU A 163 -10.33 10.05 0.69
C LEU A 163 -9.34 10.83 -0.17
N PHE A 164 -8.10 10.33 -0.27
CA PHE A 164 -7.05 10.93 -1.08
C PHE A 164 -6.71 10.02 -2.25
N ASP A 165 -6.92 10.49 -3.49
CA ASP A 165 -6.56 9.76 -4.70
C ASP A 165 -5.26 10.29 -5.27
N GLU A 166 -4.13 9.66 -4.94
CA GLU A 166 -2.77 10.03 -5.34
C GLU A 166 -2.45 11.54 -5.18
N PRO A 167 -2.72 12.16 -4.01
CA PRO A 167 -2.77 13.61 -3.85
C PRO A 167 -1.41 14.31 -3.98
N LEU A 168 -0.31 13.57 -3.92
CA LEU A 168 1.05 14.13 -3.96
C LEU A 168 1.76 13.92 -5.31
N THR A 169 1.11 13.33 -6.32
CA THR A 169 1.75 13.01 -7.61
C THR A 169 2.31 14.24 -8.30
N VAL A 170 1.63 15.39 -8.23
CA VAL A 170 2.05 16.64 -8.89
C VAL A 170 2.96 17.51 -8.01
N ILE A 171 3.30 17.06 -6.80
CA ILE A 171 4.08 17.82 -5.82
C ILE A 171 5.56 17.48 -5.93
N ASP A 172 6.42 18.50 -5.76
CA ASP A 172 7.86 18.34 -5.71
C ASP A 172 8.30 17.31 -4.64
N PRO A 173 9.22 16.39 -4.95
CA PRO A 173 9.68 15.35 -4.03
C PRO A 173 10.14 15.86 -2.66
N TYR A 174 10.81 17.03 -2.61
CA TYR A 174 11.25 17.65 -1.36
C TYR A 174 10.06 18.05 -0.46
N LEU A 175 8.94 18.46 -1.06
CA LEU A 175 7.74 18.86 -0.32
C LEU A 175 6.84 17.68 0.06
N LYS A 176 6.92 16.57 -0.68
CA LYS A 176 6.08 15.38 -0.41
C LYS A 176 6.20 14.89 1.03
N TRP A 177 7.43 14.74 1.55
CA TRP A 177 7.65 14.25 2.92
C TRP A 177 7.09 15.21 3.97
N LYS A 178 7.22 16.53 3.76
CA LYS A 178 6.70 17.57 4.65
C LYS A 178 5.17 17.51 4.71
N LEU A 179 4.53 17.39 3.55
CA LEU A 179 3.06 17.30 3.47
C LEU A 179 2.53 16.01 4.09
N ARG A 180 3.15 14.85 3.83
CA ARG A 180 2.76 13.59 4.47
C ARG A 180 2.81 13.67 5.99
N ARG A 181 3.91 14.22 6.53
CA ARG A 181 4.05 14.41 7.97
C ARG A 181 2.95 15.33 8.52
N LYS A 182 2.61 16.40 7.82
CA LYS A 182 1.52 17.29 8.19
C LYS A 182 0.15 16.60 8.13
N LEU A 183 -0.11 15.82 7.10
CA LEU A 183 -1.35 15.02 7.01
C LEU A 183 -1.46 14.03 8.17
N LYS A 184 -0.36 13.36 8.54
CA LYS A 184 -0.34 12.48 9.71
C LYS A 184 -0.64 13.23 11.01
N GLN A 185 -0.05 14.42 11.20
CA GLN A 185 -0.34 15.29 12.36
C GLN A 185 -1.81 15.70 12.42
N ILE A 186 -2.42 16.07 11.27
CA ILE A 186 -3.86 16.38 11.18
C ILE A 186 -4.69 15.17 11.56
N HIS A 187 -4.34 13.99 11.03
CA HIS A 187 -5.03 12.76 11.38
C HIS A 187 -4.98 12.50 12.90
N GLU A 188 -3.80 12.58 13.52
CA GLU A 188 -3.61 12.39 14.96
C GLU A 188 -4.38 13.42 15.81
N GLN A 189 -4.42 14.68 15.35
CA GLN A 189 -5.11 15.76 16.06
C GLN A 189 -6.63 15.62 16.02
N PHE A 190 -7.20 15.25 14.87
CA PHE A 190 -8.65 15.25 14.66
C PHE A 190 -9.25 13.84 14.66
N ASN A 191 -8.43 12.79 14.69
CA ASN A 191 -8.85 11.38 14.68
C ASN A 191 -9.83 11.04 13.54
N ILE A 192 -9.61 11.62 12.35
CA ILE A 192 -10.47 11.44 11.17
C ILE A 192 -10.08 10.15 10.44
N THR A 193 -11.08 9.34 10.04
CA THR A 193 -10.84 8.20 9.15
C THR A 193 -10.29 8.71 7.81
N MET A 194 -9.08 8.31 7.46
CA MET A 194 -8.42 8.71 6.22
C MET A 194 -8.02 7.50 5.39
N VAL A 195 -8.36 7.52 4.09
CA VAL A 195 -7.91 6.50 3.12
C VAL A 195 -7.07 7.18 2.06
N TYR A 196 -5.81 6.81 1.98
CA TYR A 196 -4.80 7.39 1.10
C TYR A 196 -4.42 6.41 0.00
N VAL A 197 -4.82 6.69 -1.22
CA VAL A 197 -4.46 5.88 -2.40
C VAL A 197 -3.13 6.36 -2.94
N THR A 198 -2.22 5.43 -3.15
CA THR A 198 -0.91 5.69 -3.78
C THR A 198 -0.36 4.43 -4.45
N HIS A 199 0.61 4.60 -5.33
CA HIS A 199 1.46 3.52 -5.84
C HIS A 199 2.88 3.58 -5.22
N ASP A 200 3.17 4.58 -4.39
CA ASP A 200 4.45 4.77 -3.70
C ASP A 200 4.44 4.11 -2.31
N GLN A 201 5.30 3.12 -2.13
CA GLN A 201 5.42 2.36 -0.87
C GLN A 201 5.86 3.24 0.30
N LEU A 202 6.76 4.23 0.04
CA LEU A 202 7.24 5.14 1.07
C LEU A 202 6.13 6.09 1.52
N GLU A 203 5.27 6.54 0.59
CA GLU A 203 4.10 7.33 0.92
C GLU A 203 3.14 6.52 1.81
N ALA A 204 2.81 5.29 1.42
CA ALA A 204 1.93 4.42 2.18
C ALA A 204 2.48 4.12 3.59
N SER A 205 3.73 3.68 3.69
CA SER A 205 4.33 3.26 4.96
C SER A 205 4.62 4.39 5.95
N THR A 206 4.77 5.63 5.45
CA THR A 206 5.02 6.80 6.33
C THR A 206 3.73 7.50 6.77
N PHE A 207 2.63 7.31 6.04
CA PHE A 207 1.34 7.91 6.37
C PHE A 207 0.45 6.96 7.18
N ALA A 208 0.30 5.71 6.75
CA ALA A 208 -0.75 4.81 7.22
C ALA A 208 -0.34 4.00 8.46
N ASP A 209 -1.33 3.73 9.32
CA ASP A 209 -1.21 2.76 10.41
C ASP A 209 -1.29 1.32 9.86
N LYS A 210 -2.18 1.11 8.88
CA LYS A 210 -2.31 -0.15 8.14
C LYS A 210 -2.47 0.12 6.64
N ILE A 211 -1.95 -0.78 5.84
CA ILE A 211 -1.95 -0.71 4.37
C ILE A 211 -2.76 -1.88 3.81
N ALA A 212 -3.71 -1.57 2.94
CA ALA A 212 -4.38 -2.54 2.10
C ALA A 212 -3.61 -2.65 0.76
N VAL A 213 -2.97 -3.79 0.52
CA VAL A 213 -2.30 -4.06 -0.76
C VAL A 213 -3.30 -4.63 -1.73
N MET A 214 -3.50 -3.92 -2.84
CA MET A 214 -4.47 -4.29 -3.86
C MET A 214 -3.78 -4.86 -5.09
N TYR A 215 -4.23 -6.04 -5.54
CA TYR A 215 -3.74 -6.72 -6.74
C TYR A 215 -4.87 -7.47 -7.43
N GLY A 216 -4.95 -7.36 -8.77
CA GLY A 216 -5.95 -8.08 -9.56
C GLY A 216 -7.41 -7.82 -9.16
N GLY A 217 -7.73 -6.59 -8.71
CA GLY A 217 -9.08 -6.21 -8.29
C GLY A 217 -9.45 -6.63 -6.86
N GLN A 218 -8.52 -7.15 -6.07
CA GLN A 218 -8.74 -7.61 -4.69
C GLN A 218 -7.71 -7.03 -3.72
N ILE A 219 -8.07 -6.94 -2.43
CA ILE A 219 -7.11 -6.70 -1.34
C ILE A 219 -6.48 -8.05 -1.00
N VAL A 220 -5.20 -8.24 -1.36
CA VAL A 220 -4.48 -9.50 -1.14
C VAL A 220 -3.82 -9.60 0.23
N GLN A 221 -3.57 -8.46 0.87
CA GLN A 221 -3.13 -8.40 2.27
C GLN A 221 -3.48 -7.05 2.88
N PHE A 222 -3.83 -7.06 4.16
CA PHE A 222 -4.06 -5.87 4.99
C PHE A 222 -3.31 -6.01 6.29
N GLY A 223 -2.48 -5.04 6.62
CA GLY A 223 -1.66 -5.08 7.83
C GLY A 223 -0.79 -3.83 7.98
N THR A 224 -0.02 -3.78 9.06
CA THR A 224 0.98 -2.73 9.29
C THR A 224 2.10 -2.82 8.23
N PRO A 225 2.84 -1.73 7.98
CA PRO A 225 3.99 -1.76 7.09
C PRO A 225 5.00 -2.87 7.43
N ARG A 226 5.19 -3.13 8.72
CA ARG A 226 6.09 -4.17 9.22
C ARG A 226 5.60 -5.58 8.87
N GLU A 227 4.33 -5.87 9.12
CA GLU A 227 3.71 -7.17 8.77
C GLU A 227 3.80 -7.46 7.27
N LEU A 228 3.50 -6.46 6.42
CA LEU A 228 3.62 -6.57 4.97
C LEU A 228 5.05 -6.85 4.51
N PHE A 229 6.04 -6.30 5.21
CA PHE A 229 7.45 -6.50 4.90
C PHE A 229 7.95 -7.85 5.44
N GLU A 230 7.76 -8.14 6.72
CA GLU A 230 8.33 -9.31 7.37
C GLU A 230 7.59 -10.61 7.01
N ARG A 231 6.27 -10.55 6.78
CA ARG A 231 5.43 -11.73 6.52
C ARG A 231 4.40 -11.48 5.41
N PRO A 232 4.84 -11.30 4.16
CA PRO A 232 3.91 -11.16 3.04
C PRO A 232 3.11 -12.44 2.84
N SER A 233 1.77 -12.34 2.87
CA SER A 233 0.85 -13.46 2.70
C SER A 233 0.65 -13.89 1.25
N HIS A 234 1.13 -13.09 0.30
CA HIS A 234 1.03 -13.35 -1.13
C HIS A 234 2.37 -12.98 -1.81
N THR A 235 2.79 -13.76 -2.79
CA THR A 235 4.07 -13.53 -3.52
C THR A 235 4.15 -12.13 -4.11
N PHE A 236 3.04 -11.61 -4.63
CA PHE A 236 2.96 -10.23 -5.12
C PHE A 236 3.33 -9.21 -4.03
N VAL A 237 2.86 -9.38 -2.80
CA VAL A 237 3.19 -8.48 -1.68
C VAL A 237 4.68 -8.55 -1.36
N GLY A 238 5.25 -9.75 -1.33
CA GLY A 238 6.69 -9.95 -1.14
C GLY A 238 7.52 -9.26 -2.21
N TYR A 239 7.13 -9.39 -3.47
CA TYR A 239 7.80 -8.74 -4.61
C TYR A 239 7.60 -7.22 -4.61
N PHE A 240 6.36 -6.77 -4.36
CA PHE A 240 5.97 -5.36 -4.48
C PHE A 240 6.44 -4.51 -3.31
N ILE A 241 6.47 -5.05 -2.07
CA ILE A 241 6.95 -4.34 -0.87
C ILE A 241 8.44 -4.59 -0.68
N GLY A 242 9.21 -3.51 -0.58
CA GLY A 242 10.67 -3.53 -0.44
C GLY A 242 11.40 -3.09 -1.70
N SER A 243 12.65 -2.64 -1.53
CA SER A 243 13.53 -2.21 -2.63
C SER A 243 14.96 -2.64 -2.33
N PRO A 244 15.41 -3.72 -2.99
CA PRO A 244 14.70 -4.57 -3.95
C PRO A 244 13.59 -5.40 -3.31
N GLY A 245 12.67 -5.91 -4.13
CA GLY A 245 11.62 -6.84 -3.70
C GLY A 245 12.18 -8.19 -3.25
N MET A 246 11.35 -9.02 -2.64
CA MET A 246 11.68 -10.36 -2.17
C MET A 246 12.15 -11.26 -3.33
N ASN A 247 13.21 -12.04 -3.10
CA ASN A 247 13.58 -13.11 -4.00
C ASN A 247 12.51 -14.20 -3.95
N LEU A 248 12.04 -14.64 -5.11
CA LEU A 248 11.07 -15.71 -5.28
C LEU A 248 11.67 -16.76 -6.21
N ILE A 249 11.87 -17.98 -5.72
CA ILE A 249 12.49 -19.08 -6.45
C ILE A 249 11.47 -20.20 -6.58
N GLU A 250 11.24 -20.66 -7.79
CA GLU A 250 10.41 -21.86 -8.04
C GLU A 250 11.13 -23.11 -7.52
N VAL A 251 10.42 -23.95 -6.78
CA VAL A 251 10.97 -25.14 -6.14
C VAL A 251 10.07 -26.35 -6.34
N GLN A 252 10.66 -27.53 -6.14
CA GLN A 252 9.96 -28.80 -6.15
C GLN A 252 10.08 -29.47 -4.77
N PRO A 253 9.06 -30.25 -4.34
CA PRO A 253 9.16 -31.06 -3.13
C PRO A 253 10.33 -32.02 -3.20
N GLN A 254 11.07 -32.13 -2.10
CA GLN A 254 12.17 -33.08 -1.91
C GLN A 254 12.09 -33.68 -0.50
N PRO A 255 12.65 -34.88 -0.25
CA PRO A 255 12.68 -35.45 1.09
C PRO A 255 13.34 -34.47 2.09
N GLY A 256 12.64 -34.12 3.16
CA GLY A 256 13.14 -33.19 4.17
C GLY A 256 13.03 -31.71 3.82
N GLY A 257 12.40 -31.33 2.68
CA GLY A 257 12.27 -29.93 2.30
C GLY A 257 11.81 -29.69 0.87
N VAL A 258 12.37 -28.68 0.25
CA VAL A 258 12.16 -28.33 -1.16
C VAL A 258 13.49 -28.06 -1.84
N GLY A 259 13.53 -28.10 -3.15
CA GLY A 259 14.76 -27.81 -3.88
C GLY A 259 14.54 -27.35 -5.30
N PHE A 260 15.60 -26.83 -5.89
CA PHE A 260 15.68 -26.45 -7.31
C PHE A 260 17.09 -26.82 -7.82
N ASN A 261 17.14 -27.36 -9.02
CA ASN A 261 18.35 -27.90 -9.61
C ASN A 261 19.11 -28.83 -8.63
N SER A 262 20.35 -28.51 -8.22
CA SER A 262 21.13 -29.27 -7.24
C SER A 262 21.02 -28.72 -5.80
N THR A 263 20.34 -27.59 -5.61
CA THR A 263 20.19 -26.94 -4.29
C THR A 263 19.01 -27.51 -3.52
N HIS A 264 19.28 -27.96 -2.28
CA HIS A 264 18.27 -28.42 -1.33
C HIS A 264 18.09 -27.41 -0.20
N LEU A 265 16.85 -27.10 0.14
CA LEU A 265 16.46 -26.20 1.23
C LEU A 265 15.65 -26.98 2.27
N PRO A 266 16.21 -27.25 3.46
CA PRO A 266 15.51 -27.96 4.51
C PRO A 266 14.37 -27.12 5.06
N LEU A 267 13.24 -27.78 5.36
CA LEU A 267 12.06 -27.14 5.93
C LEU A 267 11.68 -27.79 7.27
N SER A 268 10.91 -27.06 8.08
CA SER A 268 10.34 -27.63 9.31
C SER A 268 9.34 -28.76 9.00
N ASP A 269 9.20 -29.71 9.93
CA ASP A 269 8.28 -30.86 9.79
C ASP A 269 6.83 -30.43 9.50
N GLY A 270 6.40 -29.27 10.01
CA GLY A 270 5.07 -28.72 9.76
C GLY A 270 4.88 -28.34 8.28
N LEU A 271 5.81 -27.59 7.70
CA LEU A 271 5.76 -27.19 6.29
C LEU A 271 5.91 -28.39 5.36
N GLN A 272 6.80 -29.36 5.69
CA GLN A 272 6.95 -30.58 4.89
C GLN A 272 5.64 -31.34 4.78
N ARG A 273 4.95 -31.58 5.91
CA ARG A 273 3.64 -32.25 5.92
C ARG A 273 2.59 -31.52 5.09
N HIS A 274 2.55 -30.18 5.15
CA HIS A 274 1.65 -29.37 4.32
C HIS A 274 1.94 -29.54 2.83
N ILE A 275 3.20 -29.54 2.44
CA ILE A 275 3.62 -29.72 1.04
C ILE A 275 3.27 -31.13 0.56
N GLU A 276 3.54 -32.17 1.36
CA GLU A 276 3.30 -33.58 0.99
C GLU A 276 1.81 -33.93 0.85
N HIS A 277 0.94 -33.30 1.66
CA HIS A 277 -0.50 -33.59 1.62
C HIS A 277 -1.28 -32.69 0.65
N GLY A 278 -0.69 -31.59 0.18
CA GLY A 278 -1.33 -30.65 -0.73
C GLY A 278 -1.14 -31.01 -2.21
N GLN A 279 -2.10 -30.60 -3.04
CA GLN A 279 -1.99 -30.69 -4.51
C GLN A 279 -1.70 -29.31 -5.08
N TRP A 280 -0.44 -28.88 -4.99
CA TRP A 280 -0.01 -27.57 -5.40
C TRP A 280 0.40 -27.56 -6.87
N LYS A 281 -0.04 -26.53 -7.61
CA LYS A 281 0.38 -26.31 -9.02
C LYS A 281 1.77 -25.70 -9.08
N ASN A 282 2.03 -24.72 -8.19
CA ASN A 282 3.28 -23.99 -8.13
C ASN A 282 3.73 -23.83 -6.69
N LEU A 283 4.97 -24.20 -6.42
CA LEU A 283 5.64 -23.93 -5.15
C LEU A 283 6.78 -22.94 -5.35
N LYS A 284 6.88 -21.95 -4.47
CA LYS A 284 7.98 -20.99 -4.46
C LYS A 284 8.52 -20.84 -3.04
N VAL A 285 9.82 -20.63 -2.93
CA VAL A 285 10.40 -20.09 -1.70
C VAL A 285 10.64 -18.61 -1.87
N GLY A 286 10.41 -17.86 -0.80
CA GLY A 286 10.60 -16.43 -0.72
C GLY A 286 11.59 -16.06 0.37
N ILE A 287 12.55 -15.19 0.06
CA ILE A 287 13.45 -14.62 1.05
C ILE A 287 13.79 -13.17 0.68
N ARG A 288 13.78 -12.30 1.68
CA ARG A 288 14.14 -10.90 1.46
C ARG A 288 15.63 -10.72 1.27
N PRO A 289 16.07 -9.81 0.38
CA PRO A 289 17.48 -9.50 0.16
C PRO A 289 18.24 -9.11 1.43
N GLU A 290 17.57 -8.47 2.37
CA GLU A 290 18.12 -8.03 3.65
C GLU A 290 18.40 -9.18 4.64
N PHE A 291 17.72 -10.31 4.46
CA PHE A 291 17.78 -11.44 5.40
C PHE A 291 18.70 -12.56 4.91
N ILE A 292 19.28 -12.46 3.73
CA ILE A 292 20.28 -13.39 3.23
C ILE A 292 21.61 -13.07 3.89
N HIS A 293 22.19 -14.04 4.56
CA HIS A 293 23.53 -13.91 5.11
C HIS A 293 24.58 -14.23 4.03
N VAL A 294 25.69 -13.47 4.03
CA VAL A 294 26.75 -13.58 3.02
C VAL A 294 28.11 -13.57 3.69
N TRP A 295 29.00 -14.45 3.21
CA TRP A 295 30.41 -14.56 3.64
C TRP A 295 31.35 -14.73 2.44
N ASP A 296 32.62 -14.40 2.67
CA ASP A 296 33.72 -14.59 1.68
C ASP A 296 34.28 -16.00 1.73
N GLU A 297 34.12 -16.70 2.87
CA GLU A 297 34.71 -18.03 3.13
C GLU A 297 33.60 -19.07 3.31
N PRO A 298 33.87 -20.34 2.93
CA PRO A 298 32.93 -21.44 3.13
C PRO A 298 32.71 -21.73 4.62
N PHE A 299 31.49 -22.11 4.99
CA PHE A 299 31.12 -22.60 6.31
C PHE A 299 30.16 -23.78 6.15
N ASP A 300 29.89 -24.48 7.26
CA ASP A 300 28.99 -25.64 7.25
C ASP A 300 27.58 -25.19 6.78
N ASP A 301 26.99 -25.96 5.87
CA ASP A 301 25.67 -25.72 5.25
C ASP A 301 25.57 -24.44 4.38
N ALA A 302 26.70 -23.81 4.04
CA ALA A 302 26.70 -22.68 3.12
C ALA A 302 26.43 -23.09 1.67
N MET A 303 25.55 -22.36 1.02
CA MET A 303 25.32 -22.46 -0.42
C MET A 303 26.32 -21.57 -1.16
N GLN A 304 27.03 -22.17 -2.15
CA GLN A 304 27.94 -21.42 -2.98
C GLN A 304 27.19 -20.72 -4.12
N ALA A 305 27.37 -19.41 -4.25
CA ALA A 305 26.76 -18.62 -5.29
C ALA A 305 27.81 -17.77 -6.04
N ARG A 306 27.63 -17.60 -7.33
CA ARG A 306 28.51 -16.75 -8.16
C ARG A 306 28.05 -15.30 -8.08
N VAL A 307 28.97 -14.37 -7.81
CA VAL A 307 28.71 -12.94 -7.87
C VAL A 307 28.63 -12.51 -9.33
N VAL A 308 27.47 -11.97 -9.73
CA VAL A 308 27.21 -11.52 -11.10
C VAL A 308 27.43 -10.02 -11.24
N HIS A 309 26.86 -9.23 -10.32
CA HIS A 309 26.91 -7.78 -10.36
C HIS A 309 26.77 -7.17 -8.96
N VAL A 310 27.32 -5.98 -8.77
CA VAL A 310 27.21 -5.21 -7.54
C VAL A 310 26.89 -3.76 -7.89
N GLU A 311 25.82 -3.25 -7.32
CA GLU A 311 25.40 -1.85 -7.41
C GLU A 311 25.67 -1.18 -6.07
N ASP A 312 26.50 -0.14 -6.06
CA ASP A 312 26.76 0.68 -4.87
C ASP A 312 25.86 1.92 -4.92
N LEU A 313 24.94 2.04 -3.95
CA LEU A 313 24.00 3.14 -3.85
C LEU A 313 24.41 4.18 -2.80
N GLY A 314 25.63 4.08 -2.27
CA GLY A 314 26.21 5.02 -1.31
C GLY A 314 25.71 4.87 0.13
N THR A 315 24.58 4.21 0.36
CA THR A 315 24.03 3.91 1.70
C THR A 315 23.91 2.42 1.97
N TYR A 316 23.90 1.63 0.92
CA TYR A 316 23.93 0.17 0.92
C TYR A 316 24.33 -0.31 -0.48
N LYS A 317 24.67 -1.58 -0.57
CA LYS A 317 25.00 -2.24 -1.85
C LYS A 317 23.96 -3.31 -2.17
N ILE A 318 23.61 -3.44 -3.45
CA ILE A 318 22.79 -4.54 -3.96
C ILE A 318 23.72 -5.48 -4.72
N MET A 319 23.85 -6.70 -4.25
CA MET A 319 24.61 -7.73 -4.92
C MET A 319 23.67 -8.70 -5.62
N THR A 320 23.84 -8.88 -6.92
CA THR A 320 23.15 -9.91 -7.70
C THR A 320 24.01 -11.15 -7.74
N LEU A 321 23.47 -12.26 -7.28
CA LEU A 321 24.09 -13.57 -7.25
C LEU A 321 23.40 -14.52 -8.23
N ASP A 322 24.11 -15.52 -8.68
CA ASP A 322 23.60 -16.70 -9.37
C ASP A 322 23.81 -17.90 -8.44
N LEU A 323 22.70 -18.39 -7.87
CA LEU A 323 22.68 -19.60 -7.05
C LEU A 323 22.11 -20.74 -7.89
N ASP A 324 22.99 -21.59 -8.41
CA ASP A 324 22.61 -22.79 -9.19
C ASP A 324 21.62 -22.47 -10.34
N GLY A 325 21.85 -21.33 -11.04
CA GLY A 325 21.00 -20.85 -12.12
C GLY A 325 19.83 -19.96 -11.68
N ALA A 326 19.57 -19.83 -10.38
CA ALA A 326 18.54 -18.91 -9.85
C ALA A 326 19.16 -17.53 -9.52
N PRO A 327 18.68 -16.45 -10.13
CA PRO A 327 19.16 -15.12 -9.80
C PRO A 327 18.63 -14.67 -8.43
N LEU A 328 19.53 -14.21 -7.56
CA LEU A 328 19.22 -13.68 -6.24
C LEU A 328 19.74 -12.27 -6.09
N LYS A 329 18.98 -11.43 -5.39
CA LYS A 329 19.43 -10.12 -4.90
C LYS A 329 19.71 -10.21 -3.41
N VAL A 330 20.84 -9.63 -2.99
CA VAL A 330 21.23 -9.50 -1.59
C VAL A 330 21.51 -8.03 -1.30
N ARG A 331 21.01 -7.55 -0.18
CA ARG A 331 21.30 -6.20 0.29
C ARG A 331 22.37 -6.26 1.37
N LEU A 332 23.49 -5.60 1.10
CA LEU A 332 24.60 -5.46 2.04
C LEU A 332 24.65 -4.05 2.62
N ALA A 333 24.99 -3.93 3.90
CA ALA A 333 25.33 -2.66 4.49
C ALA A 333 26.57 -2.05 3.78
N GLU A 334 26.66 -0.72 3.74
CA GLU A 334 27.70 -0.01 3.00
C GLU A 334 29.13 -0.39 3.45
N ASP A 335 29.31 -0.62 4.76
CA ASP A 335 30.57 -1.00 5.39
C ASP A 335 30.97 -2.47 5.19
N LYS A 336 30.06 -3.31 4.66
CA LYS A 336 30.37 -4.73 4.44
C LYS A 336 31.23 -4.93 3.20
N PRO A 337 32.27 -5.79 3.30
CA PRO A 337 33.04 -6.21 2.15
C PRO A 337 32.17 -6.95 1.15
N VAL A 338 32.52 -6.83 -0.12
CA VAL A 338 31.85 -7.52 -1.22
C VAL A 338 32.69 -8.70 -1.65
N PRO A 339 32.19 -9.95 -1.57
CA PRO A 339 32.88 -11.12 -2.07
C PRO A 339 33.22 -10.98 -3.56
N GLN A 340 34.42 -11.40 -3.97
CA GLN A 340 34.86 -11.35 -5.36
C GLN A 340 34.70 -12.71 -6.04
N GLY A 341 33.84 -12.74 -7.07
CA GLY A 341 33.65 -13.94 -7.91
C GLY A 341 32.69 -14.95 -7.27
N THR A 342 32.97 -15.40 -6.05
CA THR A 342 32.20 -16.41 -5.32
C THR A 342 31.79 -15.86 -3.96
N ALA A 343 30.53 -16.07 -3.58
CA ALA A 343 29.99 -15.80 -2.26
C ALA A 343 29.42 -17.08 -1.64
N TYR A 344 29.48 -17.17 -0.33
CA TYR A 344 28.85 -18.24 0.44
C TYR A 344 27.66 -17.66 1.18
N ILE A 345 26.46 -18.22 0.99
CA ILE A 345 25.23 -17.65 1.50
C ILE A 345 24.44 -18.67 2.32
N SER A 346 23.62 -18.17 3.24
CA SER A 346 22.61 -18.98 3.90
C SER A 346 21.28 -18.24 3.98
N PHE A 347 20.22 -19.03 4.02
CA PHE A 347 18.85 -18.55 4.24
C PHE A 347 18.44 -18.92 5.67
N PRO A 348 18.41 -17.94 6.62
CA PRO A 348 17.93 -18.21 7.96
C PRO A 348 16.50 -18.74 7.94
N ALA A 349 16.26 -19.90 8.56
CA ALA A 349 14.97 -20.61 8.52
C ALA A 349 13.78 -19.75 8.94
N GLN A 350 13.98 -18.84 9.87
CA GLN A 350 12.94 -17.91 10.36
C GLN A 350 12.47 -16.89 9.31
N TRP A 351 13.27 -16.65 8.25
CA TRP A 351 12.98 -15.70 7.18
C TRP A 351 12.72 -16.37 5.83
N LEU A 352 12.87 -17.70 5.77
CA LEU A 352 12.52 -18.47 4.59
C LEU A 352 11.03 -18.77 4.59
N MET A 353 10.34 -18.27 3.58
CA MET A 353 8.89 -18.44 3.43
C MET A 353 8.60 -19.39 2.28
N VAL A 354 7.56 -20.19 2.41
CA VAL A 354 7.10 -21.10 1.35
C VAL A 354 5.72 -20.66 0.89
N TYR A 355 5.56 -20.55 -0.42
CA TYR A 355 4.31 -20.17 -1.07
C TYR A 355 3.80 -21.31 -1.94
N ALA A 356 2.50 -21.57 -1.84
CA ALA A 356 1.80 -22.49 -2.71
C ALA A 356 0.71 -21.71 -3.47
N ASP A 357 0.71 -21.83 -4.79
CA ASP A 357 -0.26 -21.13 -5.66
C ASP A 357 -0.38 -19.64 -5.32
N GLU A 358 0.78 -18.99 -5.09
CA GLU A 358 0.99 -17.58 -4.75
C GLU A 358 0.70 -17.19 -3.28
N PHE A 359 0.14 -18.06 -2.44
CA PHE A 359 -0.17 -17.79 -1.04
C PHE A 359 0.84 -18.42 -0.07
N LEU A 360 1.13 -17.72 1.03
CA LEU A 360 2.03 -18.17 2.08
C LEU A 360 1.45 -19.42 2.77
N LEU A 361 2.26 -20.48 2.82
CA LEU A 361 1.98 -21.64 3.65
C LEU A 361 2.36 -21.36 5.10
N ASP A 362 1.42 -21.50 6.00
CA ASP A 362 1.64 -21.32 7.44
C ASP A 362 1.87 -22.67 8.13
N ALA A 363 2.98 -22.79 8.90
CA ALA A 363 3.27 -24.01 9.66
C ALA A 363 2.28 -24.26 10.81
N THR A 364 1.43 -23.26 11.10
CA THR A 364 0.46 -23.29 12.24
C THR A 364 -0.95 -23.72 11.84
N ASP A 365 -1.26 -23.79 10.54
CA ASP A 365 -2.58 -24.25 10.09
C ASP A 365 -2.68 -25.79 10.18
N SER A 366 -2.98 -26.28 11.38
CA SER A 366 -3.27 -27.69 11.66
C SER A 366 -4.70 -28.13 11.32
N GLU A 367 -5.44 -27.35 10.53
CA GLU A 367 -6.75 -27.75 10.02
C GLU A 367 -6.86 -27.46 8.51
N VAL A 368 -6.53 -28.46 7.70
CA VAL A 368 -7.01 -28.55 6.32
C VAL A 368 -8.51 -28.78 6.42
N GLN A 369 -9.32 -27.74 6.27
CA GLN A 369 -10.75 -27.95 6.00
C GLN A 369 -10.90 -28.40 4.54
N PRO A 370 -11.71 -29.47 4.30
CA PRO A 370 -11.90 -30.10 3.00
C PRO A 370 -12.64 -29.21 1.99
#